data_8a2ab260fd5daa50a151f7f009f63359
#
_entry.id   8a2ab260fd5daa50a151f7f009f63359
#
_cell.length_a   1.000
_cell.length_b   1.000
_cell.length_c   1.000
_cell.angle_alpha   90.00
_cell.angle_beta   90.00
_cell.angle_gamma   90.00
#
_symmetry.space_group_name_H-M   'P 1'
#
loop_
_entity.id
_entity.type
_entity.pdbx_description
1 polymer ?
#
loop_
_entity_poly.entity_id
_entity_poly.type
_entity_poly.pdbx_seq_one_letter_code
_entity_poly.pdbx_strand_id
1 'polypeptide(L)'
;MDTVQGFLEELGYTCTQYPFSDTNDMASVTQNAADNSDVLYVPTDNTCANNTGIIDNICHGKTPVIAGEEGICGGCGVATLSISYYDLGVATGKMAAKILTGEADVAEMPIEYAPQFTKKYNEATCADLGLTVPEGYEAITAG
;
A
#
# COMPACT_ATOMS: atom_id res chain seq x y z
N MET A 1 10.97 -1.26 5.32
CA MET A 1 10.40 -2.61 5.64
C MET A 1 10.64 -2.99 7.08
N ASP A 2 11.83 -2.79 7.63
CA ASP A 2 12.18 -3.22 9.01
C ASP A 2 11.23 -2.71 10.09
N THR A 3 10.74 -1.47 9.96
CA THR A 3 9.76 -0.89 10.91
C THR A 3 8.43 -1.65 10.91
N VAL A 4 7.90 -1.98 9.73
CA VAL A 4 6.62 -2.73 9.60
C VAL A 4 6.80 -4.14 10.12
N GLN A 5 7.90 -4.79 9.77
CA GLN A 5 8.25 -6.11 10.27
C GLN A 5 8.30 -6.13 11.80
N GLY A 6 9.00 -5.17 12.42
CA GLY A 6 9.10 -5.08 13.89
C GLY A 6 7.73 -5.00 14.57
N PHE A 7 6.82 -4.17 14.05
CA PHE A 7 5.46 -4.08 14.58
C PHE A 7 4.66 -5.37 14.43
N LEU A 8 4.80 -6.06 13.30
CA LEU A 8 4.10 -7.33 13.08
C LEU A 8 4.64 -8.44 13.99
N GLU A 9 5.96 -8.49 14.19
CA GLU A 9 6.59 -9.46 15.09
C GLU A 9 6.21 -9.21 16.55
N GLU A 10 6.07 -7.95 17.00
CA GLU A 10 5.54 -7.60 18.32
C GLU A 10 4.09 -8.07 18.52
N LEU A 11 3.31 -8.17 17.45
CA LEU A 11 1.95 -8.72 17.45
C LEU A 11 1.92 -10.26 17.35
N GLY A 12 3.08 -10.92 17.27
CA GLY A 12 3.20 -12.37 17.22
C GLY A 12 3.20 -13.00 15.83
N TYR A 13 3.31 -12.20 14.77
CA TYR A 13 3.46 -12.71 13.40
C TYR A 13 4.91 -13.08 13.10
N THR A 14 5.10 -14.11 12.29
CA THR A 14 6.41 -14.44 11.71
C THR A 14 6.53 -13.76 10.35
N CYS A 15 7.58 -12.96 10.15
CA CYS A 15 7.78 -12.19 8.94
C CYS A 15 9.00 -12.68 8.15
N THR A 16 8.82 -12.84 6.84
CA THR A 16 9.89 -13.15 5.90
C THR A 16 9.90 -12.12 4.78
N GLN A 17 11.06 -11.56 4.46
CA GLN A 17 11.20 -10.60 3.35
C GLN A 17 11.52 -11.34 2.06
N TYR A 18 10.84 -10.95 0.98
CA TYR A 18 11.00 -11.49 -0.37
C TYR A 18 11.41 -10.38 -1.33
N PRO A 19 12.69 -9.98 -1.35
CA PRO A 19 13.15 -8.93 -2.24
C PRO A 19 13.25 -9.42 -3.69
N PHE A 20 12.94 -8.55 -4.64
CA PHE A 20 13.19 -8.76 -6.07
C PHE A 20 13.99 -7.57 -6.64
N SER A 21 14.76 -7.81 -7.68
CA SER A 21 15.63 -6.79 -8.27
C SER A 21 14.96 -6.02 -9.41
N ASP A 22 14.14 -6.70 -10.18
CA ASP A 22 13.39 -6.12 -11.30
C ASP A 22 12.11 -6.93 -11.61
N THR A 23 11.36 -6.53 -12.63
CA THR A 23 10.10 -7.17 -13.02
C THR A 23 10.27 -8.60 -13.52
N ASN A 24 11.47 -9.03 -13.98
CA ASN A 24 11.68 -10.40 -14.47
C ASN A 24 11.63 -11.40 -13.30
N ASP A 25 12.11 -10.99 -12.13
CA ASP A 25 12.12 -11.83 -10.94
C ASP A 25 10.77 -11.79 -10.18
N MET A 26 9.96 -10.74 -10.41
CA MET A 26 8.76 -10.47 -9.64
C MET A 26 7.79 -11.64 -9.58
N ALA A 27 7.53 -12.31 -10.69
CA ALA A 27 6.61 -13.44 -10.72
C ALA A 27 7.09 -14.61 -9.86
N SER A 28 8.37 -14.99 -9.99
CA SER A 28 8.94 -16.11 -9.24
C SER A 28 9.05 -15.81 -7.74
N VAL A 29 9.41 -14.59 -7.39
CA VAL A 29 9.47 -14.13 -6.00
C VAL A 29 8.09 -14.07 -5.37
N THR A 30 7.10 -13.53 -6.08
CA THR A 30 5.70 -13.49 -5.62
C THR A 30 5.15 -14.91 -5.43
N GLN A 31 5.42 -15.82 -6.36
CA GLN A 31 4.99 -17.22 -6.24
C GLN A 31 5.61 -17.87 -4.99
N ASN A 32 6.91 -17.71 -4.79
CA ASN A 32 7.58 -18.23 -3.60
C ASN A 32 7.03 -17.65 -2.30
N ALA A 33 6.75 -16.36 -2.28
CA ALA A 33 6.15 -15.69 -1.14
C ALA A 33 4.74 -16.22 -0.85
N ALA A 34 3.89 -16.37 -1.87
CA ALA A 34 2.52 -16.87 -1.73
C ALA A 34 2.48 -18.34 -1.28
N ASP A 35 3.43 -19.17 -1.73
CA ASP A 35 3.49 -20.58 -1.35
C ASP A 35 3.98 -20.80 0.10
N ASN A 36 4.60 -19.80 0.71
CA ASN A 36 5.21 -19.91 2.04
C ASN A 36 4.66 -18.90 3.07
N SER A 37 3.56 -18.23 2.76
CA SER A 37 2.97 -17.23 3.65
C SER A 37 1.45 -17.28 3.63
N ASP A 38 0.83 -17.02 4.78
CA ASP A 38 -0.64 -16.94 4.91
C ASP A 38 -1.20 -15.62 4.37
N VAL A 39 -0.37 -14.56 4.33
CA VAL A 39 -0.71 -13.22 3.86
C VAL A 39 0.54 -12.52 3.34
N LEU A 40 0.41 -11.73 2.29
CA LEU A 40 1.47 -10.88 1.77
C LEU A 40 1.23 -9.42 2.14
N TYR A 41 2.29 -8.71 2.51
CA TYR A 41 2.29 -7.25 2.59
C TYR A 41 3.14 -6.68 1.45
N VAL A 42 2.51 -5.93 0.57
CA VAL A 42 3.18 -5.23 -0.54
C VAL A 42 3.27 -3.75 -0.19
N PRO A 43 4.48 -3.22 0.10
CA PRO A 43 4.66 -1.81 0.44
C PRO A 43 4.35 -0.90 -0.75
N THR A 44 4.30 0.41 -0.49
CA THR A 44 4.20 1.42 -1.56
C THR A 44 5.49 1.35 -2.41
N ASP A 45 5.36 0.77 -3.60
CA ASP A 45 6.44 0.55 -4.55
C ASP A 45 5.94 0.74 -5.99
N ASN A 46 6.63 1.55 -6.78
CA ASN A 46 6.21 1.88 -8.14
C ASN A 46 6.27 0.66 -9.08
N THR A 47 7.20 -0.26 -8.86
CA THR A 47 7.29 -1.48 -9.68
C THR A 47 6.11 -2.39 -9.41
N CYS A 48 5.75 -2.58 -8.12
CA CYS A 48 4.54 -3.32 -7.73
C CYS A 48 3.27 -2.64 -8.25
N ALA A 49 3.14 -1.33 -8.09
CA ALA A 49 1.96 -0.57 -8.53
C ALA A 49 1.73 -0.66 -10.06
N ASN A 50 2.80 -0.65 -10.84
CA ASN A 50 2.72 -0.76 -12.30
C ASN A 50 2.54 -2.20 -12.80
N ASN A 51 2.68 -3.19 -11.94
CA ASN A 51 2.64 -4.62 -12.29
C ASN A 51 1.71 -5.45 -11.36
N THR A 52 0.66 -4.85 -10.85
CA THR A 52 -0.30 -5.51 -9.94
C THR A 52 -0.90 -6.78 -10.54
N GLY A 53 -1.08 -6.83 -11.87
CA GLY A 53 -1.57 -8.02 -12.56
C GLY A 53 -0.68 -9.26 -12.41
N ILE A 54 0.63 -9.10 -12.20
CA ILE A 54 1.53 -10.23 -11.91
C ILE A 54 1.21 -10.80 -10.53
N ILE A 55 1.05 -9.91 -9.53
CA ILE A 55 0.72 -10.29 -8.17
C ILE A 55 -0.67 -10.92 -8.12
N ASP A 56 -1.66 -10.28 -8.77
CA ASP A 56 -3.04 -10.77 -8.80
C ASP A 56 -3.13 -12.17 -9.42
N ASN A 57 -2.52 -12.40 -10.57
CA ASN A 57 -2.51 -13.72 -11.23
C ASN A 57 -2.01 -14.86 -10.33
N ILE A 58 -1.14 -14.55 -9.38
CA ILE A 58 -0.56 -15.54 -8.46
C ILE A 58 -1.40 -15.69 -7.19
N CYS A 59 -1.85 -14.56 -6.64
CA CYS A 59 -2.47 -14.49 -5.31
C CYS A 59 -4.00 -14.60 -5.35
N HIS A 60 -4.64 -14.34 -6.50
CA HIS A 60 -6.08 -14.28 -6.66
C HIS A 60 -6.80 -15.54 -6.14
N GLY A 61 -7.76 -15.36 -5.25
CA GLY A 61 -8.51 -16.43 -4.63
C GLY A 61 -7.70 -17.41 -3.75
N LYS A 62 -6.44 -17.09 -3.42
CA LYS A 62 -5.54 -17.95 -2.65
C LYS A 62 -4.91 -17.24 -1.47
N THR A 63 -4.10 -16.22 -1.71
CA THR A 63 -3.29 -15.55 -0.69
C THR A 63 -3.70 -14.08 -0.60
N PRO A 64 -4.24 -13.64 0.55
CA PRO A 64 -4.59 -12.23 0.76
C PRO A 64 -3.37 -11.32 0.63
N VAL A 65 -3.55 -10.18 -0.02
CA VAL A 65 -2.50 -9.15 -0.16
C VAL A 65 -2.95 -7.89 0.56
N ILE A 66 -2.21 -7.48 1.58
CA ILE A 66 -2.36 -6.16 2.21
C ILE A 66 -1.47 -5.19 1.46
N ALA A 67 -2.05 -4.12 0.95
CA ALA A 67 -1.37 -3.16 0.10
C ALA A 67 -0.95 -1.90 0.86
N GLY A 68 0.22 -1.37 0.53
CA GLY A 68 0.74 -0.13 1.12
C GLY A 68 0.07 1.14 0.58
N GLU A 69 -0.69 1.04 -0.54
CA GLU A 69 -1.39 2.16 -1.14
C GLU A 69 -2.60 1.70 -1.98
N GLU A 70 -3.46 2.66 -2.38
CA GLU A 70 -4.78 2.39 -2.98
C GLU A 70 -4.69 1.74 -4.37
N GLY A 71 -3.73 2.13 -5.21
CA GLY A 71 -3.59 1.56 -6.56
C GLY A 71 -3.19 0.08 -6.54
N ILE A 72 -2.25 -0.29 -5.66
CA ILE A 72 -1.89 -1.71 -5.44
C ILE A 72 -3.09 -2.47 -4.87
N CYS A 73 -3.82 -1.87 -3.92
CA CYS A 73 -5.00 -2.49 -3.34
C CYS A 73 -6.09 -2.73 -4.40
N GLY A 74 -6.36 -1.74 -5.25
CA GLY A 74 -7.33 -1.87 -6.36
C GLY A 74 -6.94 -2.93 -7.39
N GLY A 75 -5.62 -3.12 -7.62
CA GLY A 75 -5.12 -4.05 -8.62
C GLY A 75 -4.91 -5.48 -8.16
N CYS A 76 -4.64 -5.72 -6.87
CA CYS A 76 -4.36 -7.08 -6.36
C CYS A 76 -4.55 -7.24 -4.85
N GLY A 77 -4.88 -6.19 -4.12
CA GLY A 77 -4.97 -6.24 -2.67
C GLY A 77 -6.37 -6.46 -2.13
N VAL A 78 -6.48 -6.83 -0.87
CA VAL A 78 -7.74 -6.92 -0.13
C VAL A 78 -8.06 -5.64 0.62
N ALA A 79 -7.04 -5.02 1.23
CA ALA A 79 -7.20 -3.80 2.01
C ALA A 79 -5.91 -2.97 2.05
N THR A 80 -6.07 -1.68 2.35
CA THR A 80 -4.97 -0.75 2.53
C THR A 80 -5.29 0.29 3.60
N LEU A 81 -4.27 0.72 4.33
CA LEU A 81 -4.26 1.98 5.06
C LEU A 81 -3.42 2.94 4.22
N SER A 82 -4.06 3.79 3.46
CA SER A 82 -3.42 4.66 2.46
C SER A 82 -3.49 6.12 2.86
N ILE A 83 -2.92 6.98 2.04
CA ILE A 83 -3.03 8.43 2.13
C ILE A 83 -3.78 8.94 0.90
N SER A 84 -4.47 10.08 1.05
CA SER A 84 -5.03 10.80 -0.09
C SER A 84 -3.91 11.56 -0.81
N TYR A 85 -3.54 11.15 -2.01
CA TYR A 85 -2.58 11.88 -2.84
C TYR A 85 -3.09 13.26 -3.25
N TYR A 86 -4.41 13.43 -3.35
CA TYR A 86 -5.04 14.72 -3.56
C TYR A 86 -4.77 15.67 -2.38
N ASP A 87 -5.02 15.21 -1.15
CA ASP A 87 -4.78 16.01 0.06
C ASP A 87 -3.30 16.31 0.27
N LEU A 88 -2.42 15.37 -0.07
CA LEU A 88 -0.97 15.57 -0.06
C LEU A 88 -0.57 16.66 -1.07
N GLY A 89 -1.17 16.66 -2.26
CA GLY A 89 -0.97 17.69 -3.27
C GLY A 89 -1.47 19.07 -2.80
N VAL A 90 -2.62 19.12 -2.15
CA VAL A 90 -3.16 20.36 -1.54
C VAL A 90 -2.24 20.88 -0.44
N ALA A 91 -1.74 20.01 0.45
CA ALA A 91 -0.78 20.39 1.49
C ALA A 91 0.51 20.96 0.88
N THR A 92 1.07 20.27 -0.12
CA THR A 92 2.25 20.71 -0.86
C THR A 92 2.03 22.08 -1.53
N GLY A 93 0.88 22.29 -2.15
CA GLY A 93 0.51 23.58 -2.76
C GLY A 93 0.43 24.69 -1.74
N LYS A 94 -0.12 24.45 -0.54
CA LYS A 94 -0.15 25.43 0.56
C LYS A 94 1.25 25.78 1.05
N MET A 95 2.14 24.81 1.17
CA MET A 95 3.55 25.03 1.53
C MET A 95 4.26 25.90 0.48
N ALA A 96 4.07 25.56 -0.80
CA ALA A 96 4.63 26.36 -1.90
C ALA A 96 4.11 27.81 -1.89
N ALA A 97 2.84 28.04 -1.63
CA ALA A 97 2.27 29.38 -1.54
C ALA A 97 2.93 30.21 -0.43
N LYS A 98 3.13 29.62 0.77
CA LYS A 98 3.80 30.32 1.88
C LYS A 98 5.24 30.75 1.52
N ILE A 99 5.98 29.89 0.80
CA ILE A 99 7.34 30.21 0.34
C ILE A 99 7.30 31.35 -0.68
N LEU A 100 6.40 31.28 -1.67
CA LEU A 100 6.31 32.27 -2.74
C LEU A 100 5.82 33.63 -2.25
N THR A 101 5.00 33.69 -1.20
CA THR A 101 4.54 34.94 -0.58
C THR A 101 5.54 35.51 0.44
N GLY A 102 6.60 34.80 0.75
CA GLY A 102 7.59 35.19 1.75
C GLY A 102 7.14 35.00 3.20
N GLU A 103 6.03 34.24 3.41
CA GLU A 103 5.54 33.91 4.75
C GLU A 103 6.38 32.82 5.44
N ALA A 104 7.13 32.04 4.66
CA ALA A 104 8.01 31.00 5.17
C ALA A 104 9.29 30.89 4.35
N ASP A 105 10.38 30.54 5.05
CA ASP A 105 11.64 30.16 4.41
C ASP A 105 11.69 28.64 4.22
N VAL A 106 11.97 28.19 3.00
CA VAL A 106 12.06 26.76 2.66
C VAL A 106 13.12 26.03 3.50
N ALA A 107 14.20 26.71 3.88
CA ALA A 107 15.28 26.13 4.68
C ALA A 107 14.87 25.86 6.15
N GLU A 108 13.86 26.56 6.65
CA GLU A 108 13.36 26.46 8.02
C GLU A 108 11.99 25.74 8.10
N MET A 109 11.36 25.51 6.93
CA MET A 109 10.03 24.88 6.88
C MET A 109 10.14 23.39 7.24
N PRO A 110 9.35 22.90 8.23
CA PRO A 110 9.32 21.48 8.55
C PRO A 110 8.68 20.66 7.42
N ILE A 111 9.10 19.40 7.30
CA ILE A 111 8.42 18.43 6.43
C ILE A 111 7.02 18.18 6.97
N GLU A 112 6.01 18.33 6.11
CA GLU A 112 4.63 17.97 6.43
C GLU A 112 4.28 16.61 5.82
N TYR A 113 3.48 15.83 6.52
CA TYR A 113 2.97 14.54 6.08
C TYR A 113 1.53 14.70 5.59
N ALA A 114 0.96 13.63 4.99
CA ALA A 114 -0.44 13.61 4.65
C ALA A 114 -1.30 13.87 5.90
N PRO A 115 -2.32 14.75 5.80
CA PRO A 115 -3.09 15.19 6.98
C PRO A 115 -3.96 14.10 7.59
N GLN A 116 -4.27 13.06 6.82
CA GLN A 116 -5.11 11.95 7.25
C GLN A 116 -4.80 10.67 6.46
N PHE A 117 -5.17 9.54 7.07
CA PHE A 117 -5.14 8.23 6.43
C PHE A 117 -6.55 7.83 5.98
N THR A 118 -6.61 7.08 4.88
CA THR A 118 -7.83 6.47 4.35
C THR A 118 -7.76 4.96 4.49
N LYS A 119 -8.86 4.36 4.95
CA LYS A 119 -9.02 2.91 5.04
C LYS A 119 -9.83 2.46 3.84
N LYS A 120 -9.20 1.74 2.92
CA LYS A 120 -9.85 1.29 1.70
C LYS A 120 -9.73 -0.23 1.54
N TYR A 121 -10.69 -0.84 0.84
CA TYR A 121 -10.67 -2.26 0.53
C TYR A 121 -11.15 -2.53 -0.90
N ASN A 122 -10.74 -3.65 -1.45
CA ASN A 122 -11.21 -4.15 -2.74
C ASN A 122 -12.34 -5.16 -2.52
N GLU A 123 -13.55 -4.77 -2.89
CA GLU A 123 -14.76 -5.55 -2.64
C GLU A 123 -14.72 -6.91 -3.36
N ALA A 124 -14.28 -6.93 -4.61
CA ALA A 124 -14.21 -8.17 -5.40
C ALA A 124 -13.21 -9.15 -4.80
N THR A 125 -11.99 -8.72 -4.51
CA THR A 125 -10.94 -9.57 -3.95
C THR A 125 -11.32 -10.08 -2.55
N CYS A 126 -11.96 -9.26 -1.71
CA CYS A 126 -12.47 -9.70 -0.42
C CYS A 126 -13.57 -10.75 -0.57
N ALA A 127 -14.49 -10.59 -1.53
CA ALA A 127 -15.55 -11.56 -1.77
C ALA A 127 -15.00 -12.91 -2.27
N ASP A 128 -14.04 -12.90 -3.19
CA ASP A 128 -13.38 -14.09 -3.73
C ASP A 128 -12.64 -14.91 -2.67
N LEU A 129 -12.06 -14.22 -1.68
CA LEU A 129 -11.36 -14.84 -0.55
C LEU A 129 -12.30 -15.14 0.65
N GLY A 130 -13.57 -14.76 0.59
CA GLY A 130 -14.53 -14.92 1.70
C GLY A 130 -14.17 -14.10 2.94
N LEU A 131 -13.49 -12.97 2.77
CA LEU A 131 -13.04 -12.12 3.86
C LEU A 131 -14.13 -11.15 4.30
N THR A 132 -14.28 -11.01 5.62
CA THR A 132 -15.15 -9.99 6.21
C THR A 132 -14.38 -8.67 6.32
N VAL A 133 -14.95 -7.62 5.73
CA VAL A 133 -14.34 -6.28 5.78
C VAL A 133 -14.49 -5.68 7.18
N PRO A 134 -13.42 -5.16 7.79
CA PRO A 134 -13.50 -4.49 9.08
C PRO A 134 -14.31 -3.19 9.01
N GLU A 135 -14.94 -2.81 10.13
CA GLU A 135 -15.68 -1.56 10.24
C GLU A 135 -14.78 -0.34 9.93
N GLY A 136 -15.33 0.63 9.22
CA GLY A 136 -14.66 1.88 8.87
C GLY A 136 -13.78 1.81 7.63
N TYR A 137 -13.80 0.70 6.90
CA TYR A 137 -13.20 0.62 5.56
C TYR A 137 -14.22 0.96 4.47
N GLU A 138 -13.79 1.70 3.45
CA GLU A 138 -14.59 2.08 2.29
C GLU A 138 -14.14 1.31 1.06
N ALA A 139 -15.09 0.89 0.22
CA ALA A 139 -14.76 0.23 -1.03
C ALA A 139 -13.99 1.16 -1.98
N ILE A 140 -12.98 0.60 -2.65
CA ILE A 140 -12.32 1.28 -3.76
C ILE A 140 -13.32 1.30 -4.92
N THR A 141 -13.69 2.51 -5.38
CA THR A 141 -14.50 2.66 -6.60
C THR A 141 -13.59 2.49 -7.80
N ALA A 142 -13.93 1.54 -8.69
CA ALA A 142 -13.26 1.42 -9.98
C ALA A 142 -13.39 2.77 -10.72
N GLY A 143 -12.24 3.37 -11.05
CA GLY A 143 -12.15 4.61 -11.83
C GLY A 143 -12.35 4.34 -13.32
#